data_7c4ee8d79d4f5542c59a18941d643dc6
#
_entry.id   7c4ee8d79d4f5542c59a18941d643dc6
#
_cell.length_a   1.000
_cell.length_b   1.000
_cell.length_c   1.000
_cell.angle_alpha   90.00
_cell.angle_beta   90.00
_cell.angle_gamma   90.00
#
_symmetry.space_group_name_H-M   'P 1'
#
loop_
_entity.id
_entity.type
_entity.pdbx_description
1 polymer ?
#
loop_
_entity_poly.entity_id
_entity_poly.type
_entity_poly.pdbx_seq_one_letter_code
_entity_poly.pdbx_strand_id
1 'polypeptide(L)'
;ANPGFRVNIPGLGKFLLKADPEGEPERATGATAIAARIYHAVGYFAPCDSVVHFDPKVLKLEPGLIATDNTGIPRPFDEAALQRLLARASQREGLVRMGASRWLPGRPLGPYRYEGTRDDDPNDVVDHEDRRELRGGRVLAAWLNHFDSREQNTMDVWMAERPDDEHSPGFVRHYILDLGDSFG
;
A
#
# COMPACT_ATOMS: atom_id res chain seq x y z
N ALA A 1 -12.73 1.47 -3.61
CA ALA A 1 -11.51 1.50 -2.79
C ALA A 1 -11.86 1.46 -1.31
N ASN A 2 -11.09 0.71 -0.53
CA ASN A 2 -11.31 0.61 0.90
C ASN A 2 -11.02 1.96 1.59
N PRO A 3 -11.86 2.41 2.52
CA PRO A 3 -11.65 3.67 3.21
C PRO A 3 -10.39 3.60 4.08
N GLY A 4 -9.57 4.65 4.02
CA GLY A 4 -8.32 4.70 4.76
C GLY A 4 -7.82 6.12 4.99
N PHE A 5 -6.84 6.23 5.87
CA PHE A 5 -6.15 7.48 6.18
C PHE A 5 -4.70 7.25 6.58
N ARG A 6 -3.91 8.30 6.48
CA ARG A 6 -2.50 8.27 6.86
C ARG A 6 -2.33 8.65 8.32
N VAL A 7 -1.43 7.97 9.01
CA VAL A 7 -1.01 8.30 10.37
C VAL A 7 0.50 8.42 10.46
N ASN A 8 0.96 9.26 11.37
CA ASN A 8 2.37 9.29 11.77
C ASN A 8 2.46 8.79 13.22
N ILE A 9 3.18 7.69 13.43
CA ILE A 9 3.35 7.07 14.74
C ILE A 9 4.73 7.46 15.27
N PRO A 10 4.81 8.17 16.42
CA PRO A 10 6.10 8.56 17.00
C PRO A 10 7.04 7.36 17.15
N GLY A 11 8.26 7.49 16.66
CA GLY A 11 9.29 6.44 16.71
C GLY A 11 9.14 5.32 15.67
N LEU A 12 7.99 5.19 14.99
CA LEU A 12 7.76 4.16 13.97
C LEU A 12 7.61 4.72 12.55
N GLY A 13 7.23 6.00 12.42
CA GLY A 13 7.08 6.68 11.13
C GLY A 13 5.65 6.65 10.57
N LYS A 14 5.53 6.76 9.25
CA LYS A 14 4.25 6.91 8.55
C LYS A 14 3.65 5.55 8.18
N PHE A 15 2.33 5.46 8.34
CA PHE A 15 1.53 4.30 7.95
C PHE A 15 0.26 4.75 7.21
N LEU A 16 -0.23 3.89 6.33
CA LEU A 16 -1.56 3.96 5.76
C LEU A 16 -2.44 2.95 6.50
N LEU A 17 -3.51 3.42 7.14
CA LEU A 17 -4.52 2.57 7.75
C LEU A 17 -5.71 2.44 6.79
N LYS A 18 -6.16 1.20 6.56
CA LYS A 18 -7.32 0.88 5.71
C LYS A 18 -8.31 0.04 6.50
N ALA A 19 -9.60 0.37 6.40
CA ALA A 19 -10.67 -0.47 6.90
C ALA A 19 -11.07 -1.53 5.86
N ASP A 20 -11.74 -2.58 6.29
CA ASP A 20 -12.36 -3.55 5.39
C ASP A 20 -13.54 -2.92 4.64
N PRO A 21 -13.97 -3.51 3.51
CA PRO A 21 -15.20 -3.11 2.83
C PRO A 21 -16.41 -3.30 3.74
N GLU A 22 -17.43 -2.47 3.52
CA GLU A 22 -18.69 -2.60 4.23
C GLU A 22 -19.34 -3.96 3.97
N GLY A 23 -19.75 -4.64 5.02
CA GLY A 23 -20.36 -5.98 4.93
C GLY A 23 -19.36 -7.14 4.80
N GLU A 24 -18.06 -6.87 4.68
CA GLU A 24 -17.01 -7.88 4.51
C GLU A 24 -15.91 -7.73 5.58
N PRO A 25 -16.25 -7.88 6.86
CA PRO A 25 -15.29 -7.68 7.94
C PRO A 25 -14.13 -8.66 7.84
N GLU A 26 -12.92 -8.16 8.07
CA GLU A 26 -11.66 -8.92 8.13
C GLU A 26 -11.14 -9.45 6.77
N ARG A 27 -11.91 -9.36 5.68
CA ARG A 27 -11.54 -9.91 4.38
C ARG A 27 -10.30 -9.22 3.80
N ALA A 28 -10.40 -7.96 3.45
CA ALA A 28 -9.31 -7.26 2.76
C ALA A 28 -8.08 -7.05 3.65
N THR A 29 -8.28 -6.74 4.93
CA THR A 29 -7.17 -6.56 5.88
C THR A 29 -6.44 -7.87 6.17
N GLY A 30 -7.17 -8.99 6.26
CA GLY A 30 -6.60 -10.33 6.41
C GLY A 30 -5.86 -10.76 5.14
N ALA A 31 -6.49 -10.60 3.97
CA ALA A 31 -5.91 -10.91 2.67
C ALA A 31 -4.58 -10.16 2.46
N THR A 32 -4.58 -8.84 2.70
CA THR A 32 -3.38 -8.01 2.57
C THR A 32 -2.23 -8.53 3.45
N ALA A 33 -2.49 -8.79 4.73
CA ALA A 33 -1.46 -9.23 5.67
C ALA A 33 -0.88 -10.62 5.33
N ILE A 34 -1.69 -11.53 4.79
CA ILE A 34 -1.26 -12.86 4.39
C ILE A 34 -0.51 -12.79 3.05
N ALA A 35 -1.10 -12.13 2.04
CA ALA A 35 -0.52 -12.04 0.70
C ALA A 35 0.84 -11.34 0.74
N ALA A 36 1.00 -10.24 1.49
CA ALA A 36 2.28 -9.56 1.64
C ALA A 36 3.39 -10.50 2.12
N ARG A 37 3.09 -11.37 3.09
CA ARG A 37 4.06 -12.36 3.59
C ARG A 37 4.39 -13.43 2.55
N ILE A 38 3.41 -13.88 1.76
CA ILE A 38 3.63 -14.85 0.70
C ILE A 38 4.50 -14.23 -0.39
N TYR A 39 4.17 -13.02 -0.86
CA TYR A 39 5.00 -12.31 -1.84
C TYR A 39 6.45 -12.14 -1.36
N HIS A 40 6.65 -11.74 -0.10
CA HIS A 40 7.99 -11.65 0.48
C HIS A 40 8.70 -12.99 0.55
N ALA A 41 8.01 -14.06 0.94
CA ALA A 41 8.60 -15.39 1.08
C ALA A 41 9.15 -15.95 -0.24
N VAL A 42 8.59 -15.53 -1.37
CA VAL A 42 9.03 -15.93 -2.71
C VAL A 42 9.88 -14.87 -3.42
N GLY A 43 10.29 -13.81 -2.70
CA GLY A 43 11.28 -12.84 -3.17
C GLY A 43 10.73 -11.56 -3.80
N TYR A 44 9.43 -11.33 -3.80
CA TYR A 44 8.85 -10.06 -4.24
C TYR A 44 8.77 -9.05 -3.10
N PHE A 45 8.78 -7.77 -3.44
CA PHE A 45 8.58 -6.70 -2.47
C PHE A 45 7.11 -6.30 -2.41
N ALA A 46 6.57 -6.27 -1.20
CA ALA A 46 5.28 -5.70 -0.86
C ALA A 46 5.46 -4.79 0.36
N PRO A 47 4.52 -3.89 0.68
CA PRO A 47 4.55 -3.16 1.93
C PRO A 47 4.61 -4.10 3.13
N CYS A 48 5.15 -3.62 4.25
CA CYS A 48 5.09 -4.35 5.50
C CYS A 48 3.68 -4.18 6.08
N ASP A 49 2.79 -5.08 5.66
CA ASP A 49 1.38 -5.07 6.02
C ASP A 49 1.10 -5.91 7.26
N SER A 50 0.24 -5.38 8.12
CA SER A 50 -0.18 -6.02 9.36
C SER A 50 -1.62 -5.65 9.70
N VAL A 51 -2.25 -6.45 10.56
CA VAL A 51 -3.53 -6.09 11.17
C VAL A 51 -3.26 -5.48 12.54
N VAL A 52 -3.87 -4.35 12.81
CA VAL A 52 -3.74 -3.62 14.08
C VAL A 52 -5.11 -3.45 14.75
N HIS A 53 -5.08 -3.46 16.07
CA HIS A 53 -6.23 -3.14 16.92
C HIS A 53 -5.83 -1.99 17.84
N PHE A 54 -6.63 -0.93 17.88
CA PHE A 54 -6.30 0.25 18.67
C PHE A 54 -7.56 0.95 19.20
N ASP A 55 -7.43 1.64 20.33
CA ASP A 55 -8.45 2.55 20.81
C ASP A 55 -8.48 3.80 19.92
N PRO A 56 -9.60 4.15 19.28
CA PRO A 56 -9.70 5.32 18.42
C PRO A 56 -9.30 6.63 19.12
N LYS A 57 -9.37 6.70 20.44
CA LYS A 57 -8.97 7.88 21.23
C LYS A 57 -7.49 8.21 21.13
N VAL A 58 -6.64 7.27 20.67
CA VAL A 58 -5.21 7.56 20.45
C VAL A 58 -4.96 8.40 19.22
N LEU A 59 -5.95 8.50 18.31
CA LEU A 59 -5.83 9.31 17.10
C LEU A 59 -5.94 10.79 17.45
N LYS A 60 -5.04 11.57 16.87
CA LYS A 60 -5.05 13.03 16.98
C LYS A 60 -5.07 13.61 15.56
N LEU A 61 -6.06 14.45 15.28
CA LEU A 61 -6.16 15.15 14.02
C LEU A 61 -5.25 16.38 14.02
N GLU A 62 -4.47 16.53 12.96
CA GLU A 62 -3.76 17.78 12.70
C GLU A 62 -4.77 18.82 12.18
N PRO A 63 -4.62 20.10 12.54
CA PRO A 63 -5.48 21.16 12.03
C PRO A 63 -5.37 21.32 10.52
N GLY A 64 -6.50 21.57 9.85
CA GLY A 64 -6.52 21.89 8.43
C GLY A 64 -6.28 20.73 7.48
N LEU A 65 -6.45 19.48 7.92
CA LEU A 65 -6.35 18.31 7.06
C LEU A 65 -7.39 18.36 5.94
N ILE A 66 -6.92 18.03 4.73
CA ILE A 66 -7.76 17.88 3.55
C ILE A 66 -7.60 16.46 3.02
N ALA A 67 -8.71 15.78 2.77
CA ALA A 67 -8.76 14.50 2.08
C ALA A 67 -9.44 14.68 0.73
N THR A 68 -8.99 13.94 -0.27
CA THR A 68 -9.65 13.88 -1.57
C THR A 68 -10.64 12.72 -1.55
N ASP A 69 -11.89 12.98 -1.88
CA ASP A 69 -12.91 11.94 -1.98
C ASP A 69 -12.75 11.09 -3.26
N ASN A 70 -13.58 10.07 -3.42
CA ASN A 70 -13.54 9.16 -4.58
C ASN A 70 -13.82 9.85 -5.92
N THR A 71 -14.33 11.09 -5.90
CA THR A 71 -14.59 11.91 -7.10
C THR A 71 -13.44 12.87 -7.42
N GLY A 72 -12.35 12.82 -6.63
CA GLY A 72 -11.21 13.74 -6.77
C GLY A 72 -11.42 15.11 -6.13
N ILE A 73 -12.53 15.32 -5.42
CA ILE A 73 -12.85 16.62 -4.81
C ILE A 73 -12.20 16.72 -3.42
N PRO A 74 -11.37 17.75 -3.17
CA PRO A 74 -10.79 17.96 -1.84
C PRO A 74 -11.88 18.39 -0.86
N ARG A 75 -11.88 17.77 0.33
CA ARG A 75 -12.80 18.08 1.44
C ARG A 75 -12.03 18.16 2.75
N PRO A 76 -12.48 18.97 3.72
CA PRO A 76 -11.92 18.95 5.05
C PRO A 76 -12.03 17.56 5.67
N PHE A 77 -10.94 17.07 6.24
CA PHE A 77 -10.92 15.84 7.02
C PHE A 77 -10.92 16.20 8.50
N ASP A 78 -12.11 16.32 9.03
CA ASP A 78 -12.39 16.72 10.41
C ASP A 78 -12.75 15.50 11.30
N GLU A 79 -13.03 15.75 12.56
CA GLU A 79 -13.45 14.74 13.51
C GLU A 79 -14.68 13.96 13.03
N ALA A 80 -15.65 14.62 12.41
CA ALA A 80 -16.83 13.96 11.89
C ALA A 80 -16.50 13.03 10.71
N ALA A 81 -15.56 13.43 9.85
CA ALA A 81 -15.07 12.58 8.77
C ALA A 81 -14.31 11.35 9.31
N LEU A 82 -13.46 11.53 10.32
CA LEU A 82 -12.77 10.44 11.00
C LEU A 82 -13.78 9.47 11.65
N GLN A 83 -14.76 9.95 12.38
CA GLN A 83 -15.78 9.11 13.02
C GLN A 83 -16.61 8.32 12.00
N ARG A 84 -17.00 8.92 10.87
CA ARG A 84 -17.68 8.20 9.77
C ARG A 84 -16.83 7.07 9.21
N LEU A 85 -15.51 7.29 9.08
CA LEU A 85 -14.59 6.27 8.59
C LEU A 85 -14.42 5.14 9.61
N LEU A 86 -14.20 5.47 10.88
CA LEU A 86 -14.04 4.50 11.97
C LEU A 86 -15.30 3.67 12.21
N ALA A 87 -16.48 4.25 12.01
CA ALA A 87 -17.75 3.53 12.11
C ALA A 87 -17.91 2.40 11.07
N ARG A 88 -17.17 2.47 9.96
CA ARG A 88 -17.15 1.43 8.91
C ARG A 88 -16.13 0.32 9.20
N ALA A 89 -15.17 0.56 10.07
CA ALA A 89 -14.17 -0.43 10.42
C ALA A 89 -14.76 -1.45 11.42
N SER A 90 -14.26 -2.68 11.36
CA SER A 90 -14.61 -3.71 12.35
C SER A 90 -14.19 -3.28 13.74
N GLN A 91 -15.07 -3.50 14.72
CA GLN A 91 -14.82 -3.16 16.12
C GLN A 91 -15.05 -4.37 17.01
N ARG A 92 -14.16 -4.53 17.98
CA ARG A 92 -14.28 -5.56 19.01
C ARG A 92 -13.79 -5.02 20.35
N GLU A 93 -14.62 -5.13 21.39
CA GLU A 93 -14.27 -4.72 22.76
C GLU A 93 -13.80 -3.25 22.85
N GLY A 94 -14.38 -2.36 22.03
CA GLY A 94 -14.02 -0.93 21.98
C GLY A 94 -12.76 -0.61 21.16
N LEU A 95 -12.09 -1.61 20.59
CA LEU A 95 -10.95 -1.43 19.70
C LEU A 95 -11.41 -1.46 18.25
N VAL A 96 -10.81 -0.58 17.44
CA VAL A 96 -10.98 -0.56 15.99
C VAL A 96 -9.93 -1.48 15.36
N ARG A 97 -10.35 -2.33 14.41
CA ARG A 97 -9.48 -3.19 13.62
C ARG A 97 -9.25 -2.60 12.24
N MET A 98 -7.99 -2.43 11.84
CA MET A 98 -7.61 -1.94 10.51
C MET A 98 -6.36 -2.67 9.99
N GLY A 99 -6.21 -2.69 8.68
CA GLY A 99 -4.93 -3.00 8.04
C GLY A 99 -3.99 -1.81 8.16
N ALA A 100 -2.74 -2.06 8.47
CA ALA A 100 -1.69 -1.05 8.56
C ALA A 100 -0.56 -1.38 7.59
N SER A 101 -0.36 -0.52 6.59
CA SER A 101 0.73 -0.60 5.62
C SER A 101 1.78 0.44 5.97
N ARG A 102 3.00 0.01 6.23
CA ARG A 102 4.12 0.94 6.45
C ARG A 102 4.43 1.70 5.17
N TRP A 103 4.66 3.01 5.29
CA TRP A 103 5.08 3.83 4.17
C TRP A 103 6.36 3.29 3.54
N LEU A 104 6.40 3.21 2.20
CA LEU A 104 7.57 2.70 1.49
C LEU A 104 8.77 3.62 1.70
N PRO A 105 9.97 3.06 1.89
CA PRO A 105 11.19 3.85 1.94
C PRO A 105 11.55 4.39 0.54
N GLY A 106 12.39 5.41 0.49
CA GLY A 106 12.90 5.97 -0.77
C GLY A 106 11.94 6.94 -1.46
N ARG A 107 12.24 7.28 -2.69
CA ARG A 107 11.48 8.24 -3.51
C ARG A 107 10.58 7.49 -4.49
N PRO A 108 9.25 7.66 -4.43
CA PRO A 108 8.34 7.01 -5.38
C PRO A 108 8.54 7.57 -6.79
N LEU A 109 8.56 6.70 -7.78
CA LEU A 109 8.70 7.01 -9.20
C LEU A 109 7.39 6.82 -9.98
N GLY A 110 6.43 6.10 -9.42
CA GLY A 110 5.15 5.81 -10.05
C GLY A 110 4.90 4.32 -10.23
N PRO A 111 3.79 3.97 -10.88
CA PRO A 111 3.47 2.58 -11.20
C PRO A 111 4.57 1.92 -12.04
N TYR A 112 4.76 0.65 -11.81
CA TYR A 112 5.67 -0.18 -12.55
C TYR A 112 4.97 -0.72 -13.83
N ARG A 113 5.59 -0.50 -14.99
CA ARG A 113 5.05 -0.97 -16.28
C ARG A 113 5.20 -2.48 -16.42
N TYR A 114 4.23 -3.13 -17.03
CA TYR A 114 4.30 -4.55 -17.35
C TYR A 114 4.86 -4.84 -18.74
N GLU A 115 4.90 -3.83 -19.61
CA GLU A 115 5.40 -3.90 -20.98
C GLU A 115 6.40 -2.78 -21.25
N GLY A 116 7.36 -3.07 -22.15
CA GLY A 116 8.42 -2.15 -22.53
C GLY A 116 9.41 -1.88 -21.41
N THR A 117 10.10 -0.76 -21.50
CA THR A 117 11.12 -0.29 -20.57
C THR A 117 10.74 1.07 -19.96
N ARG A 118 11.49 1.53 -18.99
CA ARG A 118 11.37 2.89 -18.44
C ARG A 118 12.09 3.89 -19.33
N ASP A 119 11.40 4.94 -19.72
CA ASP A 119 11.95 6.01 -20.55
C ASP A 119 13.00 6.87 -19.81
N ASP A 120 12.96 6.87 -18.47
CA ASP A 120 13.81 7.67 -17.59
C ASP A 120 14.98 6.88 -16.96
N ASP A 121 15.17 5.61 -17.35
CA ASP A 121 16.28 4.78 -16.89
C ASP A 121 17.05 4.16 -18.05
N PRO A 122 18.22 4.69 -18.41
CA PRO A 122 19.03 4.17 -19.53
C PRO A 122 19.59 2.76 -19.28
N ASN A 123 19.51 2.24 -18.07
CA ASN A 123 19.94 0.87 -17.74
C ASN A 123 18.80 -0.15 -17.87
N ASP A 124 17.57 0.31 -18.05
CA ASP A 124 16.41 -0.54 -18.25
C ASP A 124 16.28 -0.94 -19.72
N VAL A 125 17.12 -1.89 -20.15
CA VAL A 125 17.30 -2.31 -21.55
C VAL A 125 16.61 -3.62 -21.91
N VAL A 126 15.91 -4.24 -20.96
CA VAL A 126 15.15 -5.48 -21.18
C VAL A 126 13.67 -5.19 -20.99
N ASP A 127 12.90 -5.46 -22.03
CA ASP A 127 11.44 -5.28 -21.96
C ASP A 127 10.84 -6.04 -20.78
N HIS A 128 9.95 -5.39 -20.05
CA HIS A 128 9.41 -5.91 -18.77
C HIS A 128 8.66 -7.21 -18.97
N GLU A 129 7.92 -7.40 -20.07
CA GLU A 129 7.24 -8.66 -20.41
C GLU A 129 8.21 -9.82 -20.59
N ASP A 130 9.47 -9.56 -20.94
CA ASP A 130 10.50 -10.58 -21.09
C ASP A 130 11.25 -10.90 -19.80
N ARG A 131 11.01 -10.14 -18.74
CA ARG A 131 11.62 -10.38 -17.43
C ARG A 131 11.02 -11.58 -16.73
N ARG A 132 11.89 -12.49 -16.30
CA ARG A 132 11.49 -13.73 -15.63
C ARG A 132 10.70 -13.46 -14.35
N GLU A 133 11.09 -12.43 -13.59
CA GLU A 133 10.47 -12.03 -12.34
C GLU A 133 9.01 -11.64 -12.54
N LEU A 134 8.70 -10.91 -13.63
CA LEU A 134 7.34 -10.51 -13.94
C LEU A 134 6.46 -11.67 -14.37
N ARG A 135 6.99 -12.55 -15.21
CA ARG A 135 6.26 -13.78 -15.58
C ARG A 135 5.99 -14.64 -14.37
N GLY A 136 6.96 -14.78 -13.44
CA GLY A 136 6.78 -15.47 -12.17
C GLY A 136 5.73 -14.79 -11.29
N GLY A 137 5.73 -13.46 -11.23
CA GLY A 137 4.73 -12.67 -10.50
C GLY A 137 3.31 -12.88 -11.00
N ARG A 138 3.10 -13.00 -12.32
CA ARG A 138 1.79 -13.33 -12.91
C ARG A 138 1.28 -14.71 -12.46
N VAL A 139 2.17 -15.70 -12.41
CA VAL A 139 1.81 -17.05 -11.92
C VAL A 139 1.43 -17.02 -10.46
N LEU A 140 2.19 -16.29 -9.65
CA LEU A 140 1.90 -16.13 -8.22
C LEU A 140 0.58 -15.39 -7.99
N ALA A 141 0.32 -14.29 -8.73
CA ALA A 141 -0.92 -13.55 -8.66
C ALA A 141 -2.12 -14.44 -9.03
N ALA A 142 -2.00 -15.25 -10.09
CA ALA A 142 -3.02 -16.21 -10.48
C ALA A 142 -3.27 -17.27 -9.39
N TRP A 143 -2.20 -17.78 -8.78
CA TRP A 143 -2.31 -18.78 -7.70
C TRP A 143 -2.97 -18.22 -6.45
N LEU A 144 -2.68 -16.95 -6.11
CA LEU A 144 -3.29 -16.26 -4.97
C LEU A 144 -4.69 -15.71 -5.30
N ASN A 145 -5.18 -15.88 -6.52
CA ASN A 145 -6.37 -15.21 -7.02
C ASN A 145 -6.35 -13.69 -6.77
N HIS A 146 -5.16 -13.07 -6.95
CA HIS A 146 -4.96 -11.63 -6.85
C HIS A 146 -5.39 -10.98 -8.17
N PHE A 147 -6.70 -10.89 -8.40
CA PHE A 147 -7.28 -10.48 -9.68
C PHE A 147 -7.07 -8.99 -10.00
N ASP A 148 -6.85 -8.15 -8.99
CA ASP A 148 -6.54 -6.71 -9.16
C ASP A 148 -5.03 -6.44 -9.30
N SER A 149 -4.26 -7.46 -9.69
CA SER A 149 -2.83 -7.34 -10.00
C SER A 149 -2.63 -6.61 -11.33
N ARG A 150 -2.51 -5.29 -11.28
CA ARG A 150 -2.34 -4.38 -12.41
C ARG A 150 -1.29 -3.32 -12.10
N GLU A 151 -0.81 -2.62 -13.15
CA GLU A 151 0.24 -1.60 -13.01
C GLU A 151 -0.07 -0.54 -11.96
N GLN A 152 -1.32 -0.06 -11.88
CA GLN A 152 -1.74 0.95 -10.91
C GLN A 152 -1.62 0.49 -9.45
N ASN A 153 -1.56 -0.82 -9.23
CA ASN A 153 -1.34 -1.44 -7.92
C ASN A 153 0.11 -1.90 -7.75
N THR A 154 1.03 -1.17 -8.37
CA THR A 154 2.47 -1.34 -8.22
C THR A 154 3.14 0.01 -7.91
N MET A 155 4.38 -0.02 -7.49
CA MET A 155 5.18 1.17 -7.24
C MET A 155 6.65 0.90 -7.47
N ASP A 156 7.24 1.68 -8.36
CA ASP A 156 8.68 1.82 -8.45
C ASP A 156 9.17 2.84 -7.43
N VAL A 157 10.20 2.47 -6.70
CA VAL A 157 10.80 3.33 -5.69
C VAL A 157 12.31 3.43 -5.91
N TRP A 158 12.81 4.65 -6.05
CA TRP A 158 14.24 4.91 -6.06
C TRP A 158 14.83 4.74 -4.67
N MET A 159 15.77 3.84 -4.55
CA MET A 159 16.52 3.54 -3.33
C MET A 159 17.94 4.11 -3.46
N ALA A 160 18.14 5.32 -2.99
CA ALA A 160 19.47 5.94 -2.99
C ALA A 160 20.39 5.26 -1.97
N GLU A 161 21.67 5.10 -2.29
CA GLU A 161 22.69 4.60 -1.36
C GLU A 161 22.87 5.55 -0.17
N ARG A 162 22.79 6.85 -0.44
CA ARG A 162 22.82 7.91 0.57
C ARG A 162 21.50 8.68 0.52
N PRO A 163 20.57 8.44 1.44
CA PRO A 163 19.22 9.02 1.41
C PRO A 163 19.17 10.55 1.41
N ASP A 164 20.21 11.19 1.98
CA ASP A 164 20.31 12.64 2.09
C ASP A 164 20.99 13.33 0.88
N ASP A 165 21.36 12.55 -0.14
CA ASP A 165 22.03 13.02 -1.34
C ASP A 165 21.21 12.63 -2.59
N GLU A 166 20.52 13.60 -3.19
CA GLU A 166 19.68 13.39 -4.37
C GLU A 166 20.45 12.89 -5.59
N HIS A 167 21.76 13.11 -5.66
CA HIS A 167 22.65 12.65 -6.72
C HIS A 167 23.36 11.33 -6.39
N SER A 168 23.06 10.74 -5.22
CA SER A 168 23.62 9.45 -4.85
C SER A 168 23.25 8.37 -5.84
N PRO A 169 24.18 7.49 -6.23
CA PRO A 169 23.82 6.24 -6.90
C PRO A 169 22.75 5.47 -6.13
N GLY A 170 22.01 4.65 -6.83
CA GLY A 170 20.94 3.87 -6.22
C GLY A 170 20.39 2.84 -7.20
N PHE A 171 19.25 2.28 -6.85
CA PHE A 171 18.54 1.32 -7.69
C PHE A 171 17.03 1.49 -7.57
N VAL A 172 16.31 1.02 -8.56
CA VAL A 172 14.85 0.97 -8.53
C VAL A 172 14.41 -0.32 -7.86
N ARG A 173 13.51 -0.20 -6.88
CA ARG A 173 12.85 -1.33 -6.24
C ARG A 173 11.38 -1.36 -6.63
N HIS A 174 10.93 -2.50 -7.11
CA HIS A 174 9.56 -2.73 -7.56
C HIS A 174 8.72 -3.28 -6.41
N TYR A 175 7.63 -2.61 -6.08
CA TYR A 175 6.68 -3.04 -5.05
C TYR A 175 5.34 -3.43 -5.67
N ILE A 176 4.77 -4.52 -5.18
CA ILE A 176 3.37 -4.91 -5.44
C ILE A 176 2.54 -4.35 -4.29
N LEU A 177 1.47 -3.64 -4.62
CA LEU A 177 0.60 -2.94 -3.68
C LEU A 177 -0.82 -3.51 -3.71
N ASP A 178 -1.64 -3.04 -2.76
CA ASP A 178 -3.10 -3.25 -2.71
C ASP A 178 -3.53 -4.72 -2.79
N LEU A 179 -2.98 -5.54 -1.90
CA LEU A 179 -3.15 -6.99 -1.86
C LEU A 179 -4.50 -7.44 -1.25
N GLY A 180 -5.41 -6.50 -0.95
CA GLY A 180 -6.67 -6.75 -0.28
C GLY A 180 -7.68 -7.58 -1.09
N ASP A 181 -7.47 -7.68 -2.39
CA ASP A 181 -8.28 -8.47 -3.31
C ASP A 181 -7.62 -9.81 -3.70
N SER A 182 -6.70 -10.30 -2.85
CA SER A 182 -6.15 -11.65 -2.94
C SER A 182 -7.10 -12.66 -2.29
N PHE A 183 -7.01 -13.92 -2.75
CA PHE A 183 -7.78 -15.09 -2.30
C PHE A 183 -9.26 -15.11 -2.71
N GLY A 184 -9.72 -14.20 -3.55
CA GLY A 184 -11.08 -14.16 -4.08
C GLY A 184 -12.07 -13.38 -3.25
#